data_f8a33210a6c3af575ee8d3e017a7e730
#
_entry.id   f8a33210a6c3af575ee8d3e017a7e730
#
_cell.length_a   1.000
_cell.length_b   1.000
_cell.length_c   1.000
_cell.angle_alpha   90.00
_cell.angle_beta   90.00
_cell.angle_gamma   90.00
#
_symmetry.space_group_name_H-M   'P 1'
#
loop_
_entity.id
_entity.type
_entity.pdbx_description
1 polymer ?
#
loop_
_entity_poly.entity_id
_entity_poly.type
_entity_poly.pdbx_seq_one_letter_code
_entity_poly.pdbx_strand_id
1 'polypeptide(L)'
;MIGIKDQYFGTEIEMTGITRQRAAEVVAEMFGTEAYYDGTTYGVWSVIDLEGKKWKFMSDGSIYTQRKVYGRIVDAGGEYSTEMVSPKLSYDEMGKLQEVVRCLRRHGGFVNESCGQHVHIDASNHTPQSLKNALTIMYAKEDILFKALKVQERRANSYCQRVRPEVLEKIRKIPNKSITMDRVRNVWYGGRDGSHTHYDHTRYYALNLHAVFSKGTLEWRCFESTLHAGKVRANITLALAISAQAINQRSTQMKKTPISENPAFTFRTFLLRLGLIGEEYKNVRKHLLANLDGDLAWRYDKSTYECLKKNQRTEGVR
;
A
#
# COMPACT_ATOMS: atom_id res chain seq x y z
N MET A 1 3.24 7.80 21.46
CA MET A 1 3.18 8.13 20.02
C MET A 1 3.59 6.88 19.26
N ILE A 2 2.81 6.43 18.29
CA ILE A 2 3.12 5.22 17.50
C ILE A 2 4.02 5.60 16.32
N GLY A 3 5.18 4.95 16.19
CA GLY A 3 6.09 5.11 15.07
C GLY A 3 5.83 4.12 13.92
N ILE A 4 6.57 4.26 12.83
CA ILE A 4 6.54 3.34 11.69
C ILE A 4 6.93 1.92 12.14
N LYS A 5 7.94 1.82 13.02
CA LYS A 5 8.52 0.54 13.48
C LYS A 5 7.71 -0.14 14.59
N ASP A 6 6.78 0.56 15.21
CA ASP A 6 5.96 0.03 16.31
C ASP A 6 4.72 -0.73 15.81
N GLN A 7 4.59 -0.88 14.50
CA GLN A 7 3.42 -1.48 13.86
C GLN A 7 3.78 -2.79 13.18
N TYR A 8 2.82 -3.71 13.18
CA TYR A 8 2.90 -4.95 12.41
C TYR A 8 2.23 -4.79 11.06
N PHE A 9 2.73 -5.50 10.06
CA PHE A 9 2.17 -5.51 8.72
C PHE A 9 2.13 -6.93 8.12
N GLY A 10 1.34 -7.10 7.08
CA GLY A 10 1.37 -8.20 6.12
C GLY A 10 1.30 -7.64 4.71
N THR A 11 1.67 -8.43 3.72
CA THR A 11 1.52 -8.04 2.31
C THR A 11 1.13 -9.21 1.45
N GLU A 12 0.26 -8.93 0.48
CA GLU A 12 -0.09 -9.80 -0.62
C GLU A 12 0.63 -9.26 -1.86
N ILE A 13 1.36 -10.10 -2.60
CA ILE A 13 2.09 -9.71 -3.82
C ILE A 13 1.70 -10.65 -4.94
N GLU A 14 0.93 -10.14 -5.89
CA GLU A 14 0.50 -10.85 -7.06
C GLU A 14 1.61 -10.89 -8.12
N MET A 15 1.77 -12.06 -8.76
CA MET A 15 2.77 -12.30 -9.79
C MET A 15 2.36 -13.43 -10.73
N THR A 16 3.09 -13.53 -11.82
CA THR A 16 3.04 -14.64 -12.78
C THR A 16 4.46 -15.09 -13.13
N GLY A 17 4.64 -16.01 -14.07
CA GLY A 17 5.94 -16.50 -14.51
C GLY A 17 6.55 -17.61 -13.67
N ILE A 18 6.02 -17.82 -12.48
CA ILE A 18 6.36 -18.91 -11.57
C ILE A 18 5.06 -19.55 -11.07
N THR A 19 5.01 -20.88 -10.95
CA THR A 19 3.85 -21.57 -10.38
C THR A 19 3.81 -21.44 -8.87
N ARG A 20 2.62 -21.55 -8.25
CA ARG A 20 2.47 -21.54 -6.79
C ARG A 20 3.35 -22.56 -6.09
N GLN A 21 3.37 -23.80 -6.63
CA GLN A 21 4.22 -24.88 -6.11
C GLN A 21 5.70 -24.46 -6.15
N ARG A 22 6.20 -24.06 -7.33
CA ARG A 22 7.62 -23.68 -7.46
C ARG A 22 7.98 -22.48 -6.62
N ALA A 23 7.07 -21.50 -6.48
CA ALA A 23 7.25 -20.35 -5.60
C ALA A 23 7.42 -20.77 -4.13
N ALA A 24 6.60 -21.72 -3.66
CA ALA A 24 6.73 -22.27 -2.31
C ALA A 24 8.05 -23.04 -2.15
N GLU A 25 8.38 -23.93 -3.10
CA GLU A 25 9.62 -24.74 -3.06
C GLU A 25 10.88 -23.86 -2.95
N VAL A 26 11.02 -22.82 -3.80
CA VAL A 26 12.23 -21.98 -3.78
C VAL A 26 12.33 -21.12 -2.52
N VAL A 27 11.19 -20.75 -1.92
CA VAL A 27 11.19 -20.02 -0.65
C VAL A 27 11.48 -20.98 0.51
N ALA A 28 11.00 -22.23 0.46
CA ALA A 28 11.34 -23.26 1.42
C ALA A 28 12.85 -23.59 1.38
N GLU A 29 13.41 -23.78 0.18
CA GLU A 29 14.85 -23.94 -0.04
C GLU A 29 15.65 -22.78 0.58
N MET A 30 15.18 -21.53 0.38
CA MET A 30 15.82 -20.33 0.94
C MET A 30 15.78 -20.29 2.48
N PHE A 31 14.69 -20.77 3.10
CA PHE A 31 14.54 -20.84 4.56
C PHE A 31 15.20 -22.08 5.16
N GLY A 32 15.56 -23.09 4.36
CA GLY A 32 16.01 -24.39 4.85
C GLY A 32 14.88 -25.22 5.44
N THR A 33 13.66 -25.12 4.90
CA THR A 33 12.44 -25.78 5.35
C THR A 33 11.76 -26.51 4.17
N GLU A 34 10.53 -26.98 4.36
CA GLU A 34 9.78 -27.70 3.34
C GLU A 34 8.54 -26.92 2.89
N ALA A 35 8.10 -27.16 1.66
CA ALA A 35 6.84 -26.63 1.12
C ALA A 35 5.73 -27.67 1.26
N TYR A 36 4.53 -27.22 1.62
CA TYR A 36 3.37 -28.06 1.86
C TYR A 36 2.19 -27.63 0.98
N TYR A 37 1.48 -28.58 0.44
CA TYR A 37 0.21 -28.33 -0.25
C TYR A 37 -0.95 -28.40 0.73
N ASP A 38 -1.68 -27.28 0.92
CA ASP A 38 -2.77 -27.17 1.90
C ASP A 38 -4.12 -27.74 1.40
N GLY A 39 -4.23 -28.19 0.13
CA GLY A 39 -5.42 -28.86 -0.41
C GLY A 39 -6.68 -28.01 -0.52
N THR A 40 -6.56 -26.68 -0.62
CA THR A 40 -7.69 -25.75 -0.72
C THR A 40 -8.14 -25.50 -2.16
N THR A 41 -9.36 -24.96 -2.35
CA THR A 41 -9.89 -24.56 -3.67
C THR A 41 -9.03 -23.51 -4.38
N TYR A 42 -8.23 -22.75 -3.63
CA TYR A 42 -7.27 -21.76 -4.17
C TYR A 42 -5.91 -22.38 -4.52
N GLY A 43 -5.76 -23.71 -4.39
CA GLY A 43 -4.50 -24.41 -4.67
C GLY A 43 -3.35 -23.86 -3.86
N VAL A 44 -3.55 -23.68 -2.55
CA VAL A 44 -2.58 -23.05 -1.64
C VAL A 44 -1.40 -23.97 -1.37
N TRP A 45 -0.20 -23.43 -1.59
CA TRP A 45 1.05 -23.96 -1.09
C TRP A 45 1.54 -23.10 0.06
N SER A 46 2.14 -23.69 1.06
CA SER A 46 2.64 -22.97 2.22
C SER A 46 4.05 -23.38 2.60
N VAL A 47 4.74 -22.44 3.24
CA VAL A 47 6.07 -22.63 3.82
C VAL A 47 6.05 -22.08 5.23
N ILE A 48 6.63 -22.82 6.17
CA ILE A 48 6.84 -22.34 7.54
C ILE A 48 8.30 -21.96 7.65
N ASP A 49 8.57 -20.71 8.01
CA ASP A 49 9.94 -20.25 8.23
C ASP A 49 10.51 -20.75 9.57
N LEU A 50 11.79 -20.50 9.82
CA LEU A 50 12.49 -20.97 11.03
C LEU A 50 11.93 -20.39 12.34
N GLU A 51 11.11 -19.33 12.26
CA GLU A 51 10.43 -18.72 13.42
C GLU A 51 8.97 -19.21 13.57
N GLY A 52 8.57 -20.21 12.76
CA GLY A 52 7.23 -20.79 12.78
C GLY A 52 6.16 -19.97 12.07
N LYS A 53 6.54 -18.97 11.27
CA LYS A 53 5.59 -18.11 10.53
C LYS A 53 5.25 -18.72 9.20
N LYS A 54 3.94 -18.76 8.87
CA LYS A 54 3.40 -19.39 7.66
C LYS A 54 3.31 -18.39 6.51
N TRP A 55 4.07 -18.62 5.45
CA TRP A 55 4.00 -17.95 4.15
C TRP A 55 3.11 -18.78 3.23
N LYS A 56 2.25 -18.13 2.43
CA LYS A 56 1.33 -18.81 1.53
C LYS A 56 1.52 -18.35 0.10
N PHE A 57 1.29 -19.25 -0.83
CA PHE A 57 1.28 -19.01 -2.27
C PHE A 57 -0.03 -19.57 -2.81
N MET A 58 -0.93 -18.68 -3.26
CA MET A 58 -2.28 -19.04 -3.62
C MET A 58 -2.69 -18.44 -4.97
N SER A 59 -3.80 -18.94 -5.52
CA SER A 59 -4.37 -18.41 -6.75
C SER A 59 -5.18 -17.16 -6.49
N ASP A 60 -5.01 -16.14 -7.34
CA ASP A 60 -5.94 -15.03 -7.49
C ASP A 60 -6.48 -14.98 -8.92
N GLY A 61 -7.81 -14.97 -9.07
CA GLY A 61 -8.48 -15.00 -10.37
C GLY A 61 -8.35 -13.72 -11.20
N SER A 62 -7.82 -12.64 -10.64
CA SER A 62 -7.59 -11.38 -11.36
C SER A 62 -6.29 -11.36 -12.15
N ILE A 63 -5.37 -12.30 -11.85
CA ILE A 63 -4.04 -12.34 -12.47
C ILE A 63 -4.15 -12.91 -13.89
N TYR A 64 -3.71 -12.13 -14.88
CA TYR A 64 -3.48 -12.61 -16.24
C TYR A 64 -2.20 -13.43 -16.27
N THR A 65 -2.35 -14.75 -16.51
CA THR A 65 -1.27 -15.73 -16.34
C THR A 65 -0.36 -15.78 -17.54
N GLN A 66 0.93 -15.66 -17.31
CA GLN A 66 1.98 -15.65 -18.34
C GLN A 66 3.21 -16.41 -17.86
N ARG A 67 4.04 -16.88 -18.82
CA ARG A 67 5.36 -17.46 -18.54
C ARG A 67 6.37 -17.06 -19.60
N LYS A 68 7.65 -17.24 -19.31
CA LYS A 68 8.72 -17.05 -20.28
C LYS A 68 9.09 -18.39 -20.93
N VAL A 69 9.09 -18.42 -22.26
CA VAL A 69 9.53 -19.56 -23.08
C VAL A 69 10.56 -19.02 -24.06
N TYR A 70 11.79 -19.50 -23.98
CA TYR A 70 12.94 -19.02 -24.80
C TYR A 70 13.06 -17.48 -24.80
N GLY A 71 12.90 -16.84 -23.62
CA GLY A 71 13.00 -15.40 -23.44
C GLY A 71 11.76 -14.59 -23.86
N ARG A 72 10.76 -15.21 -24.48
CA ARG A 72 9.49 -14.57 -24.87
C ARG A 72 8.41 -14.79 -23.82
N ILE A 73 7.60 -13.76 -23.57
CA ILE A 73 6.42 -13.88 -22.70
C ILE A 73 5.29 -14.47 -23.54
N VAL A 74 4.67 -15.53 -23.04
CA VAL A 74 3.52 -16.21 -23.62
C VAL A 74 2.46 -16.45 -22.54
N ASP A 75 1.22 -16.66 -22.95
CA ASP A 75 0.13 -17.02 -22.05
C ASP A 75 0.40 -18.36 -21.38
N ALA A 76 -0.11 -18.55 -20.18
CA ALA A 76 0.12 -19.73 -19.36
C ALA A 76 -1.16 -20.24 -18.70
N GLY A 77 -1.11 -21.44 -18.16
CA GLY A 77 -2.22 -22.02 -17.39
C GLY A 77 -2.41 -21.36 -16.03
N GLY A 78 -3.54 -21.66 -15.38
CA GLY A 78 -3.93 -21.06 -14.10
C GLY A 78 -2.97 -21.38 -12.94
N GLU A 79 -2.07 -22.35 -13.07
CA GLU A 79 -1.02 -22.65 -12.11
C GLU A 79 0.01 -21.52 -11.97
N TYR A 80 0.13 -20.64 -12.99
CA TYR A 80 0.96 -19.44 -12.98
C TYR A 80 0.27 -18.19 -12.38
N SER A 81 -0.99 -18.31 -11.93
CA SER A 81 -1.60 -17.31 -11.05
C SER A 81 -1.04 -17.52 -9.66
N THR A 82 -0.16 -16.64 -9.23
CA THR A 82 0.55 -16.76 -7.95
C THR A 82 0.45 -15.47 -7.16
N GLU A 83 -0.21 -15.53 -6.02
CA GLU A 83 -0.23 -14.50 -4.99
C GLU A 83 0.57 -14.98 -3.78
N MET A 84 1.64 -14.27 -3.44
CA MET A 84 2.41 -14.51 -2.22
C MET A 84 1.78 -13.72 -1.09
N VAL A 85 1.33 -14.42 -0.03
CA VAL A 85 0.77 -13.84 1.19
C VAL A 85 1.76 -14.02 2.33
N SER A 86 2.30 -12.91 2.84
CA SER A 86 3.21 -12.94 3.98
C SER A 86 2.46 -13.22 5.29
N PRO A 87 3.12 -13.79 6.30
CA PRO A 87 2.62 -13.74 7.67
C PRO A 87 2.58 -12.30 8.21
N LYS A 88 2.08 -12.14 9.44
CA LYS A 88 2.23 -10.89 10.20
C LYS A 88 3.70 -10.67 10.56
N LEU A 89 4.27 -9.58 10.08
CA LEU A 89 5.68 -9.21 10.22
C LEU A 89 5.84 -7.91 11.02
N SER A 90 6.92 -7.82 11.78
CA SER A 90 7.41 -6.55 12.34
C SER A 90 8.25 -5.80 11.30
N TYR A 91 8.53 -4.52 11.56
CA TYR A 91 9.39 -3.74 10.65
C TYR A 91 10.81 -4.29 10.54
N ASP A 92 11.33 -4.91 11.61
CA ASP A 92 12.67 -5.50 11.62
C ASP A 92 12.79 -6.73 10.71
N GLU A 93 11.66 -7.38 10.40
CA GLU A 93 11.60 -8.52 9.47
C GLU A 93 11.48 -8.09 7.99
N MET A 94 11.51 -6.79 7.71
CA MET A 94 11.49 -6.25 6.34
C MET A 94 12.60 -6.85 5.46
N GLY A 95 13.77 -7.11 6.04
CA GLY A 95 14.89 -7.77 5.34
C GLY A 95 14.53 -9.17 4.85
N LYS A 96 13.90 -9.98 5.68
CA LYS A 96 13.42 -11.33 5.34
C LYS A 96 12.42 -11.28 4.17
N LEU A 97 11.41 -10.39 4.24
CA LEU A 97 10.47 -10.20 3.13
C LEU A 97 11.18 -9.81 1.84
N GLN A 98 12.18 -8.92 1.91
CA GLN A 98 12.94 -8.50 0.74
C GLN A 98 13.75 -9.66 0.11
N GLU A 99 14.25 -10.60 0.90
CA GLU A 99 14.92 -11.80 0.38
C GLU A 99 13.92 -12.76 -0.29
N VAL A 100 12.72 -12.96 0.28
CA VAL A 100 11.63 -13.72 -0.37
C VAL A 100 11.31 -13.12 -1.74
N VAL A 101 11.12 -11.81 -1.83
CA VAL A 101 10.83 -11.11 -3.09
C VAL A 101 11.96 -11.28 -4.12
N ARG A 102 13.22 -11.20 -3.68
CA ARG A 102 14.39 -11.44 -4.55
C ARG A 102 14.46 -12.88 -5.01
N CYS A 103 14.17 -13.83 -4.10
CA CYS A 103 14.14 -15.26 -4.42
C CYS A 103 13.12 -15.55 -5.51
N LEU A 104 11.87 -15.11 -5.35
CA LEU A 104 10.81 -15.30 -6.34
C LEU A 104 11.18 -14.70 -7.71
N ARG A 105 11.75 -13.48 -7.73
CA ARG A 105 12.20 -12.84 -8.97
C ARG A 105 13.33 -13.63 -9.65
N ARG A 106 14.31 -14.13 -8.90
CA ARG A 106 15.43 -14.92 -9.45
C ARG A 106 14.98 -16.23 -10.05
N HIS A 107 13.88 -16.80 -9.56
CA HIS A 107 13.33 -18.07 -10.04
C HIS A 107 12.22 -17.91 -11.08
N GLY A 108 12.17 -16.75 -11.76
CA GLY A 108 11.32 -16.55 -12.93
C GLY A 108 10.01 -15.83 -12.69
N GLY A 109 9.67 -15.49 -11.45
CA GLY A 109 8.53 -14.64 -11.15
C GLY A 109 8.67 -13.26 -11.78
N PHE A 110 7.59 -12.75 -12.37
CA PHE A 110 7.47 -11.38 -12.86
C PHE A 110 6.03 -10.88 -12.69
N VAL A 111 5.82 -9.60 -12.89
CA VAL A 111 4.52 -8.94 -12.77
C VAL A 111 4.09 -8.36 -14.11
N ASN A 112 2.79 -8.29 -14.33
CA ASN A 112 2.18 -7.57 -15.44
C ASN A 112 1.13 -6.58 -14.91
N GLU A 113 0.42 -5.91 -15.80
CA GLU A 113 -0.56 -4.87 -15.47
C GLU A 113 -1.78 -5.35 -14.65
N SER A 114 -2.03 -6.67 -14.62
CA SER A 114 -3.12 -7.23 -13.81
C SER A 114 -2.75 -7.38 -12.34
N CYS A 115 -1.44 -7.40 -12.03
CA CYS A 115 -0.92 -7.71 -10.71
C CYS A 115 -0.94 -6.50 -9.77
N GLY A 116 -1.44 -6.66 -8.55
CA GLY A 116 -1.42 -5.68 -7.48
C GLY A 116 -0.54 -6.11 -6.30
N GLN A 117 -0.17 -5.14 -5.48
CA GLN A 117 0.37 -5.37 -4.14
C GLN A 117 -0.60 -4.79 -3.12
N HIS A 118 -1.00 -5.60 -2.15
CA HIS A 118 -1.80 -5.14 -1.02
C HIS A 118 -0.94 -5.09 0.24
N VAL A 119 -1.15 -4.07 1.06
CA VAL A 119 -0.45 -3.91 2.33
C VAL A 119 -1.47 -3.84 3.45
N HIS A 120 -1.39 -4.77 4.38
CA HIS A 120 -2.23 -4.87 5.55
C HIS A 120 -1.45 -4.39 6.77
N ILE A 121 -2.02 -3.46 7.54
CA ILE A 121 -1.46 -3.02 8.82
C ILE A 121 -2.39 -3.49 9.92
N ASP A 122 -1.81 -4.06 10.98
CA ASP A 122 -2.57 -4.48 12.16
C ASP A 122 -3.40 -3.30 12.69
N ALA A 123 -4.71 -3.48 12.72
CA ALA A 123 -5.63 -2.43 13.14
C ALA A 123 -5.80 -2.32 14.66
N SER A 124 -5.12 -3.15 15.46
CA SER A 124 -5.24 -3.15 16.94
C SER A 124 -4.88 -1.80 17.57
N ASN A 125 -3.99 -1.03 16.94
CA ASN A 125 -3.61 0.31 17.38
C ASN A 125 -4.57 1.40 16.87
N HIS A 126 -5.53 1.06 16.00
CA HIS A 126 -6.46 2.02 15.45
C HIS A 126 -7.70 2.19 16.31
N THR A 127 -8.05 3.44 16.57
CA THR A 127 -9.31 3.86 17.16
C THR A 127 -10.28 4.31 16.06
N PRO A 128 -11.58 4.45 16.34
CA PRO A 128 -12.53 5.03 15.38
C PRO A 128 -12.09 6.41 14.86
N GLN A 129 -11.46 7.22 15.73
CA GLN A 129 -10.92 8.53 15.35
C GLN A 129 -9.73 8.40 14.39
N SER A 130 -8.83 7.45 14.63
CA SER A 130 -7.68 7.28 13.73
C SER A 130 -8.09 6.69 12.37
N LEU A 131 -9.13 5.85 12.29
CA LEU A 131 -9.71 5.41 11.01
C LEU A 131 -10.31 6.58 10.23
N LYS A 132 -11.05 7.47 10.91
CA LYS A 132 -11.54 8.73 10.33
C LYS A 132 -10.39 9.60 9.81
N ASN A 133 -9.27 9.68 10.56
CA ASN A 133 -8.08 10.39 10.15
C ASN A 133 -7.43 9.75 8.92
N ALA A 134 -7.26 8.42 8.90
CA ALA A 134 -6.67 7.68 7.78
C ALA A 134 -7.45 7.91 6.47
N LEU A 135 -8.78 7.78 6.51
CA LEU A 135 -9.65 8.09 5.37
C LEU A 135 -9.50 9.54 4.90
N THR A 136 -9.41 10.48 5.86
CA THR A 136 -9.27 11.91 5.54
C THR A 136 -7.91 12.21 4.91
N ILE A 137 -6.82 11.60 5.41
CA ILE A 137 -5.47 11.74 4.83
C ILE A 137 -5.46 11.17 3.42
N MET A 138 -6.01 9.96 3.23
CA MET A 138 -6.10 9.34 1.91
C MET A 138 -6.88 10.24 0.95
N TYR A 139 -8.10 10.65 1.28
CA TYR A 139 -8.88 11.56 0.45
C TYR A 139 -8.12 12.83 0.09
N ALA A 140 -7.45 13.46 1.06
CA ALA A 140 -6.72 14.71 0.83
C ALA A 140 -5.47 14.55 -0.05
N LYS A 141 -4.89 13.35 -0.12
CA LYS A 141 -3.63 13.07 -0.80
C LYS A 141 -3.74 12.11 -1.97
N GLU A 142 -4.90 11.47 -2.20
CA GLU A 142 -5.01 10.40 -3.19
C GLU A 142 -4.63 10.82 -4.61
N ASP A 143 -4.86 12.08 -5.03
CA ASP A 143 -4.51 12.52 -6.37
C ASP A 143 -2.99 12.49 -6.60
N ILE A 144 -2.22 13.02 -5.65
CA ILE A 144 -0.76 12.97 -5.73
C ILE A 144 -0.20 11.56 -5.43
N LEU A 145 -0.86 10.79 -4.55
CA LEU A 145 -0.50 9.39 -4.29
C LEU A 145 -0.67 8.54 -5.55
N PHE A 146 -1.82 8.62 -6.22
CA PHE A 146 -2.09 7.86 -7.44
C PHE A 146 -1.10 8.21 -8.56
N LYS A 147 -0.75 9.50 -8.70
CA LYS A 147 0.30 9.92 -9.64
C LYS A 147 1.67 9.36 -9.26
N ALA A 148 2.09 9.49 -7.99
CA ALA A 148 3.38 9.02 -7.50
C ALA A 148 3.54 7.50 -7.61
N LEU A 149 2.49 6.75 -7.27
CA LEU A 149 2.45 5.29 -7.35
C LEU A 149 2.20 4.78 -8.77
N LYS A 150 1.88 5.67 -9.71
CA LYS A 150 1.55 5.35 -11.11
C LYS A 150 0.39 4.35 -11.19
N VAL A 151 -0.63 4.54 -10.33
CA VAL A 151 -1.81 3.68 -10.29
C VAL A 151 -2.50 3.72 -11.66
N GLN A 152 -2.69 2.55 -12.25
CA GLN A 152 -3.34 2.44 -13.55
C GLN A 152 -4.83 2.77 -13.44
N GLU A 153 -5.36 3.46 -14.45
CA GLU A 153 -6.77 3.89 -14.48
C GLU A 153 -7.74 2.72 -14.37
N ARG A 154 -7.44 1.59 -15.02
CA ARG A 154 -8.22 0.35 -14.91
C ARG A 154 -8.36 -0.08 -13.44
N ARG A 155 -7.27 -0.09 -12.67
CA ARG A 155 -7.30 -0.47 -11.25
C ARG A 155 -7.98 0.57 -10.39
N ALA A 156 -7.74 1.86 -10.67
CA ALA A 156 -8.40 2.96 -9.97
C ALA A 156 -9.93 2.96 -10.13
N ASN A 157 -10.43 2.40 -11.22
CA ASN A 157 -11.88 2.31 -11.50
C ASN A 157 -12.52 1.00 -11.00
N SER A 158 -11.73 -0.03 -10.64
CA SER A 158 -12.27 -1.34 -10.22
C SER A 158 -11.76 -1.83 -8.87
N TYR A 159 -10.45 -1.98 -8.69
CA TYR A 159 -9.88 -2.72 -7.54
C TYR A 159 -9.30 -1.83 -6.45
N CYS A 160 -9.04 -0.55 -6.73
CA CYS A 160 -8.52 0.41 -5.75
C CYS A 160 -9.14 1.81 -5.96
N GLN A 161 -10.47 1.86 -5.92
CA GLN A 161 -11.24 3.08 -6.11
C GLN A 161 -10.88 4.15 -5.07
N ARG A 162 -11.05 5.41 -5.46
CA ARG A 162 -10.84 6.55 -4.55
C ARG A 162 -11.84 6.55 -3.41
N VAL A 163 -11.45 7.15 -2.29
CA VAL A 163 -12.36 7.35 -1.14
C VAL A 163 -13.58 8.13 -1.59
N ARG A 164 -14.77 7.60 -1.31
CA ARG A 164 -16.04 8.27 -1.61
C ARG A 164 -16.23 9.48 -0.70
N PRO A 165 -16.40 10.70 -1.26
CA PRO A 165 -16.60 11.91 -0.46
C PRO A 165 -17.79 11.78 0.49
N GLU A 166 -18.90 11.20 0.05
CA GLU A 166 -20.14 11.08 0.82
C GLU A 166 -19.96 10.19 2.07
N VAL A 167 -19.19 9.11 1.94
CA VAL A 167 -18.85 8.23 3.08
C VAL A 167 -17.97 8.98 4.07
N LEU A 168 -16.94 9.66 3.56
CA LEU A 168 -16.04 10.44 4.40
C LEU A 168 -16.77 11.57 5.13
N GLU A 169 -17.64 12.32 4.45
CA GLU A 169 -18.44 13.39 5.05
C GLU A 169 -19.36 12.87 6.16
N LYS A 170 -20.04 11.74 5.94
CA LYS A 170 -20.86 11.09 6.96
C LYS A 170 -20.05 10.70 8.20
N ILE A 171 -18.87 10.07 8.01
CA ILE A 171 -17.96 9.71 9.10
C ILE A 171 -17.47 10.99 9.82
N ARG A 172 -17.14 12.05 9.09
CA ARG A 172 -16.66 13.31 9.67
C ARG A 172 -17.73 14.04 10.49
N LYS A 173 -19.00 13.92 10.13
CA LYS A 173 -20.13 14.50 10.90
C LYS A 173 -20.32 13.82 12.26
N ILE A 174 -19.78 12.62 12.48
CA ILE A 174 -19.83 11.97 13.79
C ILE A 174 -18.90 12.75 14.75
N PRO A 175 -19.41 13.30 15.86
CA PRO A 175 -18.58 14.01 16.84
C PRO A 175 -17.52 13.09 17.45
N ASN A 176 -16.31 13.60 17.67
CA ASN A 176 -15.20 12.80 18.20
C ASN A 176 -15.51 12.13 19.56
N LYS A 177 -16.34 12.75 20.38
CA LYS A 177 -16.75 12.20 21.68
C LYS A 177 -17.72 11.00 21.58
N SER A 178 -18.38 10.84 20.43
CA SER A 178 -19.40 9.80 20.22
C SER A 178 -19.05 8.85 19.06
N ILE A 179 -17.89 8.97 18.46
CA ILE A 179 -17.46 8.06 17.39
C ILE A 179 -17.08 6.70 17.98
N THR A 180 -17.69 5.64 17.44
CA THR A 180 -17.43 4.24 17.81
C THR A 180 -17.10 3.43 16.56
N MET A 181 -16.51 2.24 16.74
CA MET A 181 -16.23 1.33 15.62
C MET A 181 -17.53 0.95 14.89
N ASP A 182 -18.63 0.70 15.63
CA ASP A 182 -19.91 0.38 15.04
C ASP A 182 -20.50 1.51 14.20
N ARG A 183 -20.34 2.75 14.63
CA ARG A 183 -20.76 3.91 13.84
C ARG A 183 -19.95 4.06 12.56
N VAL A 184 -18.64 3.87 12.62
CA VAL A 184 -17.78 3.89 11.43
C VAL A 184 -18.16 2.75 10.49
N ARG A 185 -18.34 1.52 11.03
CA ARG A 185 -18.79 0.34 10.28
C ARG A 185 -20.12 0.57 9.59
N ASN A 186 -21.11 1.07 10.33
CA ASN A 186 -22.44 1.35 9.79
C ASN A 186 -22.42 2.36 8.63
N VAL A 187 -21.64 3.43 8.76
CA VAL A 187 -21.48 4.41 7.66
C VAL A 187 -20.71 3.81 6.49
N TRP A 188 -19.65 3.02 6.74
CA TRP A 188 -18.85 2.37 5.71
C TRP A 188 -19.70 1.48 4.80
N TYR A 189 -20.58 0.67 5.40
CA TYR A 189 -21.45 -0.24 4.67
C TYR A 189 -22.82 0.37 4.28
N GLY A 190 -23.07 1.63 4.57
CA GLY A 190 -24.32 2.31 4.18
C GLY A 190 -25.56 1.82 4.94
N GLY A 191 -25.40 1.45 6.22
CA GLY A 191 -26.51 1.02 7.09
C GLY A 191 -26.76 -0.50 7.10
N ARG A 192 -26.08 -1.29 6.27
CA ARG A 192 -26.11 -2.77 6.30
C ARG A 192 -24.92 -3.33 7.07
N ASP A 193 -24.92 -4.59 7.43
CA ASP A 193 -23.73 -5.30 7.91
C ASP A 193 -23.10 -6.11 6.76
N GLY A 194 -22.02 -5.60 6.21
CA GLY A 194 -21.24 -6.27 5.16
C GLY A 194 -20.00 -6.96 5.69
N SER A 195 -19.71 -6.92 7.00
CA SER A 195 -18.45 -7.39 7.58
C SER A 195 -18.18 -8.88 7.37
N HIS A 196 -19.24 -9.69 7.26
CA HIS A 196 -19.16 -11.14 7.02
C HIS A 196 -19.20 -11.52 5.53
N THR A 197 -19.38 -10.55 4.62
CA THR A 197 -19.46 -10.81 3.18
C THR A 197 -18.06 -10.78 2.56
N HIS A 198 -17.52 -11.95 2.22
CA HIS A 198 -16.12 -12.09 1.72
C HIS A 198 -15.79 -11.14 0.56
N TYR A 199 -16.68 -11.02 -0.43
CA TYR A 199 -16.54 -10.15 -1.59
C TYR A 199 -17.41 -8.89 -1.52
N ASP A 200 -17.52 -8.27 -0.33
CA ASP A 200 -18.24 -7.00 -0.23
C ASP A 200 -17.59 -5.95 -1.14
N HIS A 201 -18.41 -5.23 -1.92
CA HIS A 201 -17.91 -4.24 -2.89
C HIS A 201 -17.10 -3.12 -2.26
N THR A 202 -17.29 -2.86 -0.95
CA THR A 202 -16.53 -1.83 -0.23
C THR A 202 -15.06 -2.21 0.00
N ARG A 203 -14.68 -3.45 -0.29
CA ARG A 203 -13.26 -3.87 -0.26
C ARG A 203 -12.40 -3.24 -1.37
N TYR A 204 -13.02 -2.75 -2.45
CA TYR A 204 -12.33 -2.27 -3.65
C TYR A 204 -11.94 -0.79 -3.58
N TYR A 205 -11.77 -0.22 -2.40
CA TYR A 205 -11.20 1.11 -2.21
C TYR A 205 -9.69 1.05 -2.01
N ALA A 206 -8.98 2.12 -2.43
CA ALA A 206 -7.53 2.27 -2.27
C ALA A 206 -7.09 2.15 -0.81
N LEU A 207 -7.91 2.69 0.12
CA LEU A 207 -7.85 2.40 1.54
C LEU A 207 -9.11 1.61 1.93
N ASN A 208 -8.95 0.34 2.21
CA ASN A 208 -10.03 -0.59 2.47
C ASN A 208 -10.28 -0.77 3.97
N LEU A 209 -11.41 -0.24 4.47
CA LEU A 209 -11.85 -0.45 5.85
C LEU A 209 -12.65 -1.75 6.04
N HIS A 210 -13.12 -2.39 4.95
CA HIS A 210 -13.76 -3.70 5.09
C HIS A 210 -12.81 -4.69 5.76
N ALA A 211 -11.52 -4.64 5.45
CA ALA A 211 -10.51 -5.48 6.09
C ALA A 211 -10.38 -5.22 7.60
N VAL A 212 -10.66 -4.00 8.09
CA VAL A 212 -10.69 -3.72 9.55
C VAL A 212 -11.78 -4.53 10.23
N PHE A 213 -12.97 -4.58 9.63
CA PHE A 213 -14.14 -5.22 10.22
C PHE A 213 -14.20 -6.73 10.00
N SER A 214 -13.53 -7.25 8.97
CA SER A 214 -13.53 -8.68 8.61
C SER A 214 -12.26 -9.44 8.99
N LYS A 215 -11.10 -8.76 8.99
CA LYS A 215 -9.78 -9.38 9.19
C LYS A 215 -8.95 -8.72 10.32
N GLY A 216 -9.40 -7.60 10.88
CA GLY A 216 -8.65 -6.83 11.88
C GLY A 216 -7.43 -6.08 11.33
N THR A 217 -7.41 -5.77 10.03
CA THR A 217 -6.31 -5.06 9.38
C THR A 217 -6.80 -3.85 8.59
N LEU A 218 -6.05 -2.76 8.58
CA LEU A 218 -6.25 -1.65 7.66
C LEU A 218 -5.46 -1.94 6.38
N GLU A 219 -6.14 -2.01 5.23
CA GLU A 219 -5.56 -2.47 3.97
C GLU A 219 -5.41 -1.34 2.95
N TRP A 220 -4.21 -1.23 2.37
CA TRP A 220 -3.92 -0.40 1.19
C TRP A 220 -3.86 -1.27 -0.06
N ARG A 221 -4.70 -0.95 -1.06
CA ARG A 221 -4.81 -1.68 -2.33
C ARG A 221 -4.27 -0.91 -3.54
N CYS A 222 -3.78 0.31 -3.34
CA CYS A 222 -3.37 1.22 -4.42
C CYS A 222 -1.97 0.98 -4.98
N PHE A 223 -1.25 -0.04 -4.54
CA PHE A 223 0.08 -0.32 -5.06
C PHE A 223 0.02 -1.25 -6.26
N GLU A 224 0.72 -0.89 -7.34
CA GLU A 224 1.03 -1.81 -8.42
C GLU A 224 2.00 -2.88 -7.91
N SER A 225 1.82 -4.13 -8.35
CA SER A 225 2.71 -5.21 -7.93
C SER A 225 4.13 -5.01 -8.44
N THR A 226 5.08 -5.51 -7.70
CA THR A 226 6.48 -5.45 -8.08
C THR A 226 7.30 -6.53 -7.36
N LEU A 227 8.24 -7.14 -8.07
CA LEU A 227 9.27 -7.99 -7.48
C LEU A 227 10.61 -7.25 -7.31
N HIS A 228 10.56 -5.92 -7.22
CA HIS A 228 11.70 -5.10 -6.81
C HIS A 228 11.66 -4.87 -5.30
N ALA A 229 12.50 -5.59 -4.54
CA ALA A 229 12.49 -5.59 -3.07
C ALA A 229 12.53 -4.18 -2.42
N GLY A 230 13.22 -3.21 -3.05
CA GLY A 230 13.25 -1.82 -2.58
C GLY A 230 11.92 -1.09 -2.78
N LYS A 231 11.18 -1.36 -3.86
CA LYS A 231 9.84 -0.80 -4.09
C LYS A 231 8.82 -1.42 -3.13
N VAL A 232 8.88 -2.74 -2.91
CA VAL A 232 8.03 -3.43 -1.91
C VAL A 232 8.21 -2.80 -0.53
N ARG A 233 9.47 -2.62 -0.08
CA ARG A 233 9.77 -1.90 1.17
C ARG A 233 9.19 -0.49 1.17
N ALA A 234 9.32 0.25 0.07
CA ALA A 234 8.85 1.63 -0.02
C ALA A 234 7.32 1.73 0.12
N ASN A 235 6.57 0.83 -0.53
CA ASN A 235 5.11 0.76 -0.45
C ASN A 235 4.64 0.46 0.98
N ILE A 236 5.23 -0.55 1.62
CA ILE A 236 4.91 -0.93 3.01
C ILE A 236 5.24 0.22 3.97
N THR A 237 6.43 0.82 3.82
CA THR A 237 6.85 1.93 4.69
C THR A 237 5.93 3.15 4.55
N LEU A 238 5.44 3.44 3.33
CA LEU A 238 4.47 4.52 3.10
C LEU A 238 3.13 4.24 3.82
N ALA A 239 2.61 3.01 3.72
CA ALA A 239 1.38 2.61 4.40
C ALA A 239 1.52 2.72 5.93
N LEU A 240 2.62 2.20 6.49
CA LEU A 240 2.94 2.32 7.92
C LEU A 240 3.05 3.79 8.38
N ALA A 241 3.69 4.65 7.57
CA ALA A 241 3.85 6.06 7.89
C ALA A 241 2.52 6.82 7.89
N ILE A 242 1.63 6.54 6.92
CA ILE A 242 0.27 7.12 6.89
C ILE A 242 -0.55 6.62 8.07
N SER A 243 -0.46 5.33 8.40
CA SER A 243 -1.12 4.74 9.57
C SER A 243 -0.65 5.40 10.87
N ALA A 244 0.66 5.51 11.09
CA ALA A 244 1.23 6.19 12.25
C ALA A 244 0.74 7.64 12.37
N GLN A 245 0.73 8.39 11.27
CA GLN A 245 0.21 9.74 11.25
C GLN A 245 -1.27 9.80 11.63
N ALA A 246 -2.08 8.89 11.10
CA ALA A 246 -3.51 8.84 11.39
C ALA A 246 -3.80 8.54 12.87
N ILE A 247 -2.99 7.68 13.50
CA ILE A 247 -3.10 7.35 14.92
C ILE A 247 -2.68 8.53 15.80
N ASN A 248 -1.58 9.20 15.47
CA ASN A 248 -1.00 10.24 16.31
C ASN A 248 -1.70 11.61 16.20
N GLN A 249 -2.44 11.85 15.13
CA GLN A 249 -3.13 13.12 14.92
C GLN A 249 -4.48 13.18 15.63
N ARG A 250 -4.76 14.30 16.31
CA ARG A 250 -6.08 14.56 16.91
C ARG A 250 -7.18 14.76 15.87
N SER A 251 -6.83 15.39 14.73
CA SER A 251 -7.75 15.64 13.63
C SER A 251 -7.00 15.87 12.33
N THR A 252 -7.70 15.73 11.22
CA THR A 252 -7.19 15.92 9.86
C THR A 252 -8.14 16.79 9.05
N GLN A 253 -7.59 17.49 8.06
CA GLN A 253 -8.38 18.36 7.18
C GLN A 253 -8.74 17.66 5.88
N MET A 254 -9.98 17.81 5.43
CA MET A 254 -10.51 17.22 4.19
C MET A 254 -10.14 18.03 2.92
N LYS A 255 -9.19 18.96 3.02
CA LYS A 255 -8.79 19.76 1.87
C LYS A 255 -7.92 18.94 0.92
N LYS A 256 -8.37 18.75 -0.31
CA LYS A 256 -7.57 18.13 -1.38
C LYS A 256 -6.27 18.88 -1.59
N THR A 257 -5.19 18.13 -1.74
CA THR A 257 -3.89 18.68 -2.14
C THR A 257 -3.88 18.79 -3.65
N PRO A 258 -3.84 20.00 -4.23
CA PRO A 258 -3.78 20.12 -5.67
C PRO A 258 -2.47 19.51 -6.21
N ILE A 259 -2.54 18.94 -7.41
CA ILE A 259 -1.34 18.59 -8.15
C ILE A 259 -0.72 19.92 -8.59
N SER A 260 0.40 20.28 -7.97
CA SER A 260 1.13 21.52 -8.30
C SER A 260 1.95 21.33 -9.57
N GLU A 261 2.47 22.42 -10.12
CA GLU A 261 3.44 22.41 -11.23
C GLU A 261 4.73 21.62 -10.86
N ASN A 262 5.04 21.53 -9.56
CA ASN A 262 6.12 20.71 -9.05
C ASN A 262 5.58 19.61 -8.10
N PRO A 263 5.04 18.50 -8.63
CA PRO A 263 4.50 17.42 -7.84
C PRO A 263 5.56 16.68 -7.03
N ALA A 264 6.81 16.61 -7.52
CA ALA A 264 7.92 15.97 -6.82
C ALA A 264 8.23 16.68 -5.49
N PHE A 265 8.32 18.01 -5.48
CA PHE A 265 8.50 18.81 -4.26
C PHE A 265 7.32 18.63 -3.30
N THR A 266 6.09 18.71 -3.81
CA THR A 266 4.87 18.60 -3.01
C THR A 266 4.80 17.23 -2.33
N PHE A 267 5.06 16.16 -3.06
CA PHE A 267 5.03 14.81 -2.51
C PHE A 267 6.20 14.55 -1.55
N ARG A 268 7.42 15.00 -1.90
CA ARG A 268 8.56 14.95 -0.97
C ARG A 268 8.27 15.62 0.37
N THR A 269 7.65 16.80 0.33
CA THR A 269 7.26 17.51 1.55
C THR A 269 6.25 16.70 2.38
N PHE A 270 5.31 16.02 1.73
CA PHE A 270 4.39 15.11 2.42
C PHE A 270 5.14 13.93 3.05
N LEU A 271 6.05 13.27 2.33
CA LEU A 271 6.86 12.17 2.87
C LEU A 271 7.68 12.59 4.10
N LEU A 272 8.28 13.77 4.07
CA LEU A 272 9.02 14.31 5.23
C LEU A 272 8.09 14.57 6.43
N ARG A 273 6.87 15.07 6.20
CA ARG A 273 5.86 15.25 7.26
C ARG A 273 5.34 13.94 7.83
N LEU A 274 5.40 12.85 7.08
CA LEU A 274 5.14 11.50 7.56
C LEU A 274 6.28 10.93 8.41
N GLY A 275 7.38 11.66 8.60
CA GLY A 275 8.55 11.20 9.34
C GLY A 275 9.56 10.39 8.51
N LEU A 276 9.39 10.31 7.18
CA LEU A 276 10.35 9.63 6.31
C LEU A 276 11.60 10.50 6.07
N ILE A 277 12.38 10.74 7.14
CA ILE A 277 13.54 11.65 7.18
C ILE A 277 14.82 10.82 7.37
N GLY A 278 15.96 11.38 6.99
CA GLY A 278 17.29 10.76 7.19
C GLY A 278 17.67 9.71 6.14
N GLU A 279 18.85 9.11 6.33
CA GLU A 279 19.43 8.12 5.42
C GLU A 279 18.66 6.80 5.39
N GLU A 280 18.07 6.39 6.51
CA GLU A 280 17.28 5.17 6.61
C GLU A 280 16.14 5.12 5.57
N TYR A 281 15.48 6.25 5.34
CA TYR A 281 14.36 6.34 4.39
C TYR A 281 14.76 6.94 3.02
N LYS A 282 16.04 7.15 2.75
CA LYS A 282 16.52 7.72 1.49
C LYS A 282 16.06 6.89 0.29
N ASN A 283 16.27 5.58 0.32
CA ASN A 283 15.83 4.68 -0.75
C ASN A 283 14.32 4.58 -0.85
N VAL A 284 13.60 4.64 0.27
CA VAL A 284 12.13 4.70 0.29
C VAL A 284 11.64 5.94 -0.46
N ARG A 285 12.15 7.13 -0.10
CA ARG A 285 11.83 8.37 -0.80
C ARG A 285 12.20 8.33 -2.29
N LYS A 286 13.38 7.77 -2.63
CA LYS A 286 13.82 7.61 -4.02
C LYS A 286 12.80 6.83 -4.84
N HIS A 287 12.31 5.69 -4.33
CA HIS A 287 11.33 4.87 -5.06
C HIS A 287 9.97 5.54 -5.16
N LEU A 288 9.49 6.18 -4.10
CA LEU A 288 8.19 6.85 -4.06
C LEU A 288 8.12 8.11 -4.93
N LEU A 289 9.27 8.76 -5.17
CA LEU A 289 9.35 9.99 -5.98
C LEU A 289 9.68 9.72 -7.45
N ALA A 290 10.01 8.47 -7.80
CA ALA A 290 10.56 8.12 -9.12
C ALA A 290 9.62 8.40 -10.31
N ASN A 291 8.32 8.52 -10.09
CA ASN A 291 7.33 8.74 -11.14
C ASN A 291 6.80 10.19 -11.17
N LEU A 292 7.42 11.10 -10.42
CA LEU A 292 6.99 12.49 -10.34
C LEU A 292 8.02 13.41 -10.98
N ASP A 293 7.52 14.31 -11.81
CA ASP A 293 8.32 15.36 -12.44
C ASP A 293 8.53 16.53 -11.49
N GLY A 294 9.62 17.28 -11.73
CA GLY A 294 9.91 18.51 -11.02
C GLY A 294 11.17 18.43 -10.15
N ASP A 295 11.49 19.53 -9.50
CA ASP A 295 12.64 19.68 -8.63
C ASP A 295 12.32 19.20 -7.20
N LEU A 296 13.18 18.38 -6.63
CA LEU A 296 12.99 17.86 -5.27
C LEU A 296 13.36 18.88 -4.18
N ALA A 297 14.23 19.83 -4.49
CA ALA A 297 14.76 20.78 -3.52
C ALA A 297 13.96 22.10 -3.49
N TRP A 298 13.47 22.54 -4.66
CA TRP A 298 12.89 23.86 -4.84
C TRP A 298 11.42 23.76 -5.26
N ARG A 299 10.55 24.54 -4.60
CA ARG A 299 9.12 24.60 -4.93
C ARG A 299 8.87 25.24 -6.30
N TYR A 300 9.65 26.26 -6.61
CA TYR A 300 9.60 27.00 -7.87
C TYR A 300 10.93 26.86 -8.56
N ASP A 301 10.98 27.02 -9.88
CA ASP A 301 12.24 27.14 -10.60
C ASP A 301 13.05 28.35 -10.08
N LYS A 302 14.34 28.36 -10.37
CA LYS A 302 15.27 29.35 -9.83
C LYS A 302 14.88 30.78 -10.22
N SER A 303 14.42 30.99 -11.46
CA SER A 303 14.03 32.30 -11.98
C SER A 303 12.77 32.85 -11.29
N THR A 304 11.76 32.00 -11.14
CA THR A 304 10.53 32.31 -10.39
C THR A 304 10.83 32.62 -8.92
N TYR A 305 11.73 31.85 -8.28
CA TYR A 305 12.13 32.10 -6.89
C TYR A 305 12.86 33.44 -6.73
N GLU A 306 13.73 33.80 -7.65
CA GLU A 306 14.42 35.09 -7.64
C GLU A 306 13.46 36.26 -7.87
N CYS A 307 12.47 36.09 -8.73
CA CYS A 307 11.40 37.08 -8.96
C CYS A 307 10.55 37.30 -7.69
N LEU A 308 10.09 36.21 -7.06
CA LEU A 308 9.32 36.28 -5.83
C LEU A 308 10.10 36.95 -4.68
N LYS A 309 11.39 36.69 -4.59
CA LYS A 309 12.29 37.30 -3.60
C LYS A 309 12.46 38.82 -3.83
N LYS A 310 12.52 39.28 -5.08
CA LYS A 310 12.56 40.71 -5.43
C LYS A 310 11.25 41.38 -5.06
N ASN A 311 10.10 40.78 -5.36
CA ASN A 311 8.80 41.38 -5.05
C ASN A 311 8.54 41.52 -3.52
N GLN A 312 8.95 40.53 -2.72
CA GLN A 312 8.85 40.60 -1.27
C GLN A 312 9.75 41.71 -0.66
N ARG A 313 10.90 42.01 -1.28
CA ARG A 313 11.77 43.11 -0.83
C ARG A 313 11.22 44.48 -1.18
N THR A 314 10.44 44.59 -2.26
CA THR A 314 9.79 45.85 -2.66
C THR A 314 8.51 46.15 -1.87
N GLU A 315 7.79 45.11 -1.39
CA GLU A 315 6.59 45.32 -0.53
C GLU A 315 6.93 45.57 0.94
N GLY A 316 8.11 45.15 1.42
CA GLY A 316 8.61 45.41 2.78
C GLY A 316 9.28 46.77 2.99
N VAL A 317 9.28 47.66 1.99
CA VAL A 317 9.84 49.00 1.99
C VAL A 317 8.75 50.08 1.83
N ARG A 318 7.50 49.76 2.07
CA ARG A 318 6.38 50.71 2.12
C ARG A 318 5.80 50.78 3.53
#